data_eb5c1805d9a19755a239195cf0b9939f
#
_entry.id   eb5c1805d9a19755a239195cf0b9939f
#
_cell.length_a   1.000
_cell.length_b   1.000
_cell.length_c   1.000
_cell.angle_alpha   90.00
_cell.angle_beta   90.00
_cell.angle_gamma   90.00
#
_symmetry.space_group_name_H-M   'P 1'
#
loop_
_entity.id
_entity.type
_entity.pdbx_description
1 polymer ?
#
loop_
_entity_poly.entity_id
_entity_poly.type
_entity_poly.pdbx_seq_one_letter_code
_entity_poly.pdbx_strand_id
1 'polypeptide(L)' 'MTPPRELFKLTAEERQSLLWRRLKTHLDEELFLCRVKNDSPHSADETATIRGEINMIKRILSVGEVSPLGI' A
#
# COMPACT_ATOMS: atom_id res chain seq x y z
N MET A 1 19.16 1.96 -22.25
CA MET A 1 19.02 2.11 -20.79
C MET A 1 17.69 2.77 -20.47
N THR A 2 16.91 2.13 -19.60
CA THR A 2 15.63 2.69 -19.19
C THR A 2 15.88 3.80 -18.16
N PRO A 3 15.29 5.00 -18.35
CA PRO A 3 15.46 6.06 -17.35
C PRO A 3 14.85 5.63 -16.02
N PRO A 4 15.36 6.13 -14.87
CA PRO A 4 14.78 5.80 -13.60
C PRO A 4 13.31 6.22 -13.55
N ARG A 5 12.49 5.34 -13.00
CA ARG A 5 11.06 5.63 -12.84
C ARG A 5 10.90 6.68 -11.75
N GLU A 6 10.19 7.76 -12.05
CA GLU A 6 9.84 8.72 -11.03
C GLU A 6 8.90 8.06 -10.03
N LEU A 7 9.13 8.28 -8.74
CA LEU A 7 8.23 7.80 -7.71
C LEU A 7 6.96 8.65 -7.74
N PHE A 8 5.83 7.98 -7.91
CA PHE A 8 4.56 8.65 -7.82
C PHE A 8 4.27 8.97 -6.35
N LYS A 9 4.02 10.23 -6.06
CA LYS A 9 3.64 10.67 -4.72
C LYS A 9 2.49 11.65 -4.83
N LEU A 10 1.58 11.59 -3.87
CA LEU A 10 0.49 12.54 -3.80
C LEU A 10 1.00 13.92 -3.36
N THR A 11 0.38 14.97 -3.89
CA THR A 11 0.63 16.32 -3.41
C THR A 11 0.03 16.48 -2.00
N ALA A 12 0.43 17.56 -1.30
CA ALA A 12 -0.12 17.85 0.02
C ALA A 12 -1.64 18.00 -0.03
N GLU A 13 -2.15 18.65 -1.07
CA GLU A 13 -3.58 18.83 -1.28
C GLU A 13 -4.29 17.49 -1.47
N GLU A 14 -3.72 16.62 -2.30
CA GLU A 14 -4.27 15.29 -2.54
C GLU A 14 -4.29 14.44 -1.27
N ARG A 15 -3.24 14.50 -0.46
CA ARG A 15 -3.19 13.76 0.82
C ARG A 15 -4.26 14.22 1.79
N GLN A 16 -4.71 15.46 1.69
CA GLN A 16 -5.75 16.02 2.55
C GLN A 16 -7.15 15.86 1.97
N SER A 17 -7.27 15.32 0.76
CA SER A 17 -8.56 15.16 0.10
C SER A 17 -9.41 14.10 0.80
N LEU A 18 -10.72 14.27 0.73
CA LEU A 18 -11.66 13.30 1.26
C LEU A 18 -11.51 11.95 0.55
N LEU A 19 -11.29 11.98 -0.76
CA LEU A 19 -11.11 10.76 -1.54
C LEU A 19 -9.92 9.95 -1.01
N TRP A 20 -8.77 10.60 -0.77
CA TRP A 20 -7.60 9.89 -0.26
C TRP A 20 -7.83 9.32 1.14
N ARG A 21 -8.49 10.08 2.01
CA ARG A 21 -8.81 9.61 3.36
C ARG A 21 -9.67 8.36 3.33
N ARG A 22 -10.70 8.35 2.49
CA ARG A 22 -11.59 7.19 2.34
C ARG A 22 -10.85 6.00 1.75
N LEU A 23 -10.06 6.24 0.71
CA LEU A 23 -9.27 5.18 0.07
C LEU A 23 -8.26 4.59 1.04
N LYS A 24 -7.57 5.44 1.79
CA LYS A 24 -6.58 5.00 2.77
C LYS A 24 -7.23 4.12 3.85
N THR A 25 -8.39 4.51 4.35
CA THR A 25 -9.14 3.72 5.32
C THR A 25 -9.49 2.36 4.74
N HIS A 26 -9.96 2.32 3.50
CA HIS A 26 -10.29 1.08 2.82
C HIS A 26 -9.05 0.18 2.66
N LEU A 27 -7.93 0.77 2.24
CA LEU A 27 -6.67 0.02 2.05
C LEU A 27 -6.14 -0.51 3.39
N ASP A 28 -6.25 0.28 4.47
CA ASP A 28 -5.85 -0.17 5.80
C ASP A 28 -6.69 -1.38 6.25
N GLU A 29 -7.99 -1.36 5.98
CA GLU A 29 -8.88 -2.48 6.28
C GLU A 29 -8.52 -3.72 5.47
N GLU A 30 -8.25 -3.55 4.18
CA GLU A 30 -7.83 -4.66 3.31
C GLU A 30 -6.51 -5.25 3.78
N LEU A 31 -5.57 -4.40 4.20
CA LEU A 31 -4.28 -4.85 4.73
C LEU A 31 -4.47 -5.69 5.99
N PHE A 32 -5.34 -5.23 6.88
CA PHE A 32 -5.66 -5.95 8.10
C PHE A 32 -6.24 -7.34 7.77
N LEU A 33 -7.19 -7.40 6.84
CA LEU A 33 -7.80 -8.67 6.44
C LEU A 33 -6.80 -9.62 5.80
N CYS A 34 -5.88 -9.10 4.99
CA CYS A 34 -4.82 -9.93 4.40
C CYS A 34 -3.89 -10.50 5.47
N ARG A 35 -3.56 -9.71 6.50
CA ARG A 35 -2.73 -10.18 7.61
C ARG A 35 -3.42 -11.25 8.43
N VAL A 36 -4.73 -11.09 8.67
CA VAL A 36 -5.52 -12.11 9.37
C VAL A 36 -5.51 -13.42 8.58
N LYS A 37 -5.71 -13.35 7.26
CA LYS A 37 -5.62 -14.52 6.40
C LYS A 37 -4.25 -15.18 6.48
N ASN A 38 -3.18 -14.37 6.47
CA ASN A 38 -1.81 -14.88 6.47
C ASN A 38 -1.45 -15.58 7.79
N ASP A 39 -2.18 -15.27 8.87
CA ASP A 39 -1.96 -15.93 10.17
C ASP A 39 -2.56 -17.33 10.24
N SER A 40 -3.38 -17.71 9.26
CA SER A 40 -3.94 -19.06 9.17
C SER A 40 -3.03 -19.98 8.37
N PRO A 41 -3.09 -21.32 8.58
CA PRO A 41 -2.30 -22.25 7.78
C PRO A 41 -2.73 -22.20 6.30
N HIS A 42 -1.75 -22.06 5.42
CA HIS A 42 -1.96 -22.03 3.98
C HIS A 42 -0.89 -22.81 3.25
N SER A 43 -1.17 -23.16 2.00
CA SER A 43 -0.15 -23.72 1.12
C SER A 43 0.90 -22.64 0.81
N ALA A 44 2.07 -23.06 0.30
CA ALA A 44 3.10 -22.11 -0.11
C ALA A 44 2.60 -21.13 -1.17
N ASP A 45 1.78 -21.60 -2.12
CA ASP A 45 1.24 -20.76 -3.19
C ASP A 45 0.24 -19.74 -2.63
N GLU A 46 -0.62 -20.14 -1.72
CA GLU A 46 -1.58 -19.24 -1.07
C GLU A 46 -0.85 -18.17 -0.26
N THR A 47 0.18 -18.58 0.48
CA THR A 47 0.99 -17.64 1.27
C THR A 47 1.68 -16.62 0.37
N ALA A 48 2.24 -17.07 -0.75
CA ALA A 48 2.88 -16.16 -1.70
C ALA A 48 1.89 -15.15 -2.29
N THR A 49 0.67 -15.60 -2.60
CA THR A 49 -0.40 -14.74 -3.11
C THR A 49 -0.77 -13.67 -2.08
N ILE A 50 -0.98 -14.06 -0.83
CA ILE A 50 -1.34 -13.15 0.26
C ILE A 50 -0.23 -12.12 0.49
N ARG A 51 1.02 -12.55 0.49
CA ARG A 51 2.16 -11.64 0.63
C ARG A 51 2.23 -10.64 -0.52
N GLY A 52 1.93 -11.08 -1.74
CA GLY A 52 1.86 -10.20 -2.91
C GLY A 52 0.77 -9.14 -2.75
N GLU A 53 -0.39 -9.52 -2.25
CA GLU A 53 -1.48 -8.59 -1.96
C GLU A 53 -1.08 -7.56 -0.91
N ILE A 54 -0.46 -8.01 0.18
CA ILE A 54 0.03 -7.13 1.25
C ILE A 54 1.04 -6.13 0.70
N ASN A 55 1.99 -6.60 -0.10
CA ASN A 55 3.01 -5.74 -0.68
C ASN A 55 2.40 -4.70 -1.61
N MET A 56 1.42 -5.08 -2.41
CA MET A 56 0.75 -4.13 -3.31
C MET A 56 0.00 -3.06 -2.53
N ILE A 57 -0.72 -3.44 -1.48
CA ILE A 57 -1.45 -2.49 -0.63
C ILE A 57 -0.47 -1.50 0.00
N LYS A 58 0.64 -1.98 0.54
CA LYS A 58 1.68 -1.12 1.12
C LYS A 58 2.26 -0.15 0.10
N ARG A 59 2.46 -0.62 -1.13
CA ARG A 59 2.98 0.23 -2.21
C ARG A 59 2.00 1.35 -2.55
N ILE A 60 0.71 1.04 -2.61
CA ILE A 60 -0.32 2.05 -2.87
C ILE A 60 -0.38 3.04 -1.70
N LEU A 61 -0.37 2.56 -0.46
CA LEU A 61 -0.39 3.44 0.71
C LEU A 61 0.81 4.38 0.74
N SER A 62 1.95 3.92 0.25
CA SER A 62 3.19 4.72 0.26
C SER A 62 3.10 5.99 -0.57
N VAL A 63 2.21 6.06 -1.57
CA VAL A 63 2.07 7.25 -2.40
C VAL A 63 1.56 8.46 -1.61
N GLY A 64 0.88 8.21 -0.48
CA GLY A 64 0.38 9.26 0.41
C GLY A 64 1.29 9.54 1.59
N GLU A 65 2.44 8.87 1.70
CA GLU A 65 3.36 9.09 2.79
C GLU A 65 4.29 10.27 2.50
N VAL A 66 4.55 11.07 3.53
CA VAL A 66 5.51 12.17 3.44
C VAL A 66 6.89 11.59 3.65
N SER A 67 7.85 11.99 2.79
CA SER A 67 9.22 11.56 2.96
C SER A 67 9.78 12.07 4.29
N PRO A 68 10.39 11.19 5.13
CA PRO A 68 10.97 11.64 6.39
C PRO A 68 12.15 12.59 6.21
N LEU A 69 12.73 12.65 5.02
CA LEU A 69 13.82 13.55 4.72
C LEU A 69 13.35 14.88 4.10
N GLY A 70 12.05 15.07 3.97
CA GLY A 70 11.49 16.29 3.40
C GLY A 70 11.69 16.40 1.89
N ILE A 71 11.99 15.34 1.25
CA ILE A 71 12.26 15.31 -0.19
C ILE A 71 11.06 14.75 -0.93
#